data_bbdfd570f2868bceabf65f019fa694bc
#
_entry.id   bbdfd570f2868bceabf65f019fa694bc
#
_cell.length_a   1.000
_cell.length_b   1.000
_cell.length_c   1.000
_cell.angle_alpha   90.00
_cell.angle_beta   90.00
_cell.angle_gamma   90.00
#
_symmetry.space_group_name_H-M   'P 1'
#
loop_
_entity.id
_entity.type
_entity.pdbx_description
1 polymer ?
#
loop_
_entity_poly.entity_id
_entity_poly.type
_entity_poly.pdbx_seq_one_letter_code
_entity_poly.pdbx_strand_id
1 'polypeptide(L)'
;PYVTGGLPGWERVVEACAAAGADAIEVGIPFSDPVMDGPTIQEASERALRAWATPPAIVDALADLDTGGVPLVAMTYYNVVFRQGHERFAAALARVGVAGAIVPDLPLEEVGPWAAAADAAGVETVLLAAPTASDERLVRICARSRGWVYGVGLLGVTGERSELAASALAMARRLKAVTDKPVLVGVGVSTPEQA
;
A
#
# COMPACT_ATOMS: atom_id res chain seq x y z
N PRO A 1 -4.57 8.48 0.67
CA PRO A 1 -3.30 9.07 0.17
C PRO A 1 -2.11 8.17 0.48
N TYR A 2 -1.04 8.31 -0.33
CA TYR A 2 0.26 7.68 -0.13
C TYR A 2 1.31 8.73 0.27
N VAL A 3 2.14 8.43 1.25
CA VAL A 3 3.24 9.28 1.71
C VAL A 3 4.52 8.45 1.81
N THR A 4 5.60 8.89 1.16
CA THR A 4 6.91 8.25 1.31
C THR A 4 7.52 8.61 2.65
N GLY A 5 7.73 7.63 3.52
CA GLY A 5 8.38 7.80 4.81
C GLY A 5 9.86 8.20 4.68
N GLY A 6 10.38 8.94 5.65
CA GLY A 6 11.79 9.31 5.71
C GLY A 6 12.19 10.56 4.93
N LEU A 7 11.27 11.22 4.23
CA LEU A 7 11.51 12.54 3.68
C LEU A 7 11.35 13.62 4.78
N PRO A 8 12.05 14.76 4.70
CA PRO A 8 11.90 15.81 5.69
C PRO A 8 10.43 16.25 5.87
N GLY A 9 9.89 16.07 7.07
CA GLY A 9 8.53 16.47 7.43
C GLY A 9 7.41 15.57 6.92
N TRP A 10 7.71 14.35 6.50
CA TRP A 10 6.72 13.37 6.06
C TRP A 10 5.66 13.06 7.13
N GLU A 11 6.04 13.09 8.39
CA GLU A 11 5.14 12.88 9.53
C GLU A 11 4.00 13.91 9.52
N ARG A 12 4.34 15.17 9.36
CA ARG A 12 3.35 16.26 9.28
C ARG A 12 2.44 16.13 8.07
N VAL A 13 2.94 15.54 6.98
CA VAL A 13 2.10 15.27 5.80
C VAL A 13 1.07 14.17 6.12
N VAL A 14 1.48 13.13 6.84
CA VAL A 14 0.56 12.07 7.30
C VAL A 14 -0.52 12.64 8.20
N GLU A 15 -0.15 13.44 9.20
CA GLU A 15 -1.08 14.10 10.13
C GLU A 15 -2.03 15.05 9.39
N ALA A 16 -1.53 15.81 8.41
CA ALA A 16 -2.35 16.68 7.57
C ALA A 16 -3.36 15.90 6.71
N CYS A 17 -2.96 14.75 6.17
CA CYS A 17 -3.87 13.86 5.46
C CYS A 17 -4.98 13.33 6.37
N ALA A 18 -4.65 12.95 7.59
CA ALA A 18 -5.62 12.52 8.59
C ALA A 18 -6.62 13.65 8.94
N ALA A 19 -6.10 14.84 9.22
CA ALA A 19 -6.91 16.02 9.52
C ALA A 19 -7.81 16.46 8.35
N ALA A 20 -7.40 16.18 7.11
CA ALA A 20 -8.18 16.43 5.90
C ALA A 20 -9.29 15.40 5.65
N GLY A 21 -9.42 14.36 6.47
CA GLY A 21 -10.49 13.38 6.38
C GLY A 21 -10.17 12.15 5.51
N ALA A 22 -8.90 11.76 5.42
CA ALA A 22 -8.55 10.49 4.78
C ALA A 22 -9.15 9.31 5.55
N ASP A 23 -9.68 8.31 4.85
CA ASP A 23 -10.21 7.07 5.47
C ASP A 23 -9.11 6.10 5.86
N ALA A 24 -7.97 6.15 5.19
CA ALA A 24 -6.74 5.41 5.50
C ALA A 24 -5.54 6.13 4.88
N ILE A 25 -4.34 5.94 5.42
CA ILE A 25 -3.12 6.54 4.89
C ILE A 25 -2.08 5.46 4.66
N GLU A 26 -1.57 5.38 3.43
CA GLU A 26 -0.48 4.49 3.07
C GLU A 26 0.86 5.19 3.34
N VAL A 27 1.72 4.57 4.11
CA VAL A 27 3.09 5.04 4.34
C VAL A 27 4.07 4.09 3.65
N GLY A 28 4.75 4.61 2.63
CA GLY A 28 5.76 3.87 1.89
C GLY A 28 7.06 3.77 2.68
N ILE A 29 7.54 2.55 2.91
CA ILE A 29 8.87 2.28 3.44
C ILE A 29 9.84 2.25 2.25
N PRO A 30 10.80 3.18 2.15
CA PRO A 30 11.70 3.30 1.00
C PRO A 30 12.47 2.01 0.71
N PHE A 31 12.58 1.70 -0.58
CA PHE A 31 13.34 0.56 -1.09
C PHE A 31 14.22 0.99 -2.27
N SER A 32 15.37 0.35 -2.44
CA SER A 32 16.37 0.72 -3.46
C SER A 32 15.96 0.35 -4.89
N ASP A 33 15.12 -0.67 -5.04
CA ASP A 33 14.76 -1.27 -6.33
C ASP A 33 13.24 -1.34 -6.52
N PRO A 34 12.51 -0.20 -6.49
CA PRO A 34 11.05 -0.15 -6.40
C PRO A 34 10.40 -0.35 -7.78
N VAL A 35 10.46 -1.57 -8.29
CA VAL A 35 10.05 -1.96 -9.67
C VAL A 35 8.57 -1.73 -9.99
N MET A 36 7.72 -1.59 -8.99
CA MET A 36 6.28 -1.35 -9.17
C MET A 36 5.93 0.15 -9.10
N ASP A 37 6.86 1.00 -8.67
CA ASP A 37 6.60 2.41 -8.46
C ASP A 37 6.87 3.25 -9.71
N GLY A 38 6.09 4.32 -9.84
CA GLY A 38 6.34 5.35 -10.85
C GLY A 38 7.56 6.24 -10.52
N PRO A 39 8.04 7.03 -11.49
CA PRO A 39 9.29 7.81 -11.34
C PRO A 39 9.31 8.73 -10.12
N THR A 40 8.18 9.35 -9.82
CA THR A 40 8.06 10.27 -8.67
C THR A 40 8.28 9.56 -7.33
N ILE A 41 7.70 8.36 -7.16
CA ILE A 41 7.86 7.57 -5.93
C ILE A 41 9.26 6.98 -5.87
N GLN A 42 9.83 6.55 -7.02
CA GLN A 42 11.22 6.10 -7.09
C GLN A 42 12.19 7.19 -6.63
N GLU A 43 12.03 8.43 -7.14
CA GLU A 43 12.84 9.58 -6.72
C GLU A 43 12.66 9.88 -5.22
N ALA A 44 11.43 9.86 -4.72
CA ALA A 44 11.16 10.07 -3.30
C ALA A 44 11.83 9.02 -2.42
N SER A 45 11.76 7.76 -2.80
CA SER A 45 12.42 6.64 -2.11
C SER A 45 13.94 6.81 -2.13
N GLU A 46 14.54 7.14 -3.28
CA GLU A 46 15.98 7.38 -3.39
C GLU A 46 16.44 8.53 -2.50
N ARG A 47 15.70 9.63 -2.46
CA ARG A 47 15.99 10.78 -1.58
C ARG A 47 15.92 10.40 -0.11
N ALA A 48 14.92 9.63 0.30
CA ALA A 48 14.79 9.16 1.67
C ALA A 48 15.94 8.22 2.07
N LEU A 49 16.32 7.30 1.19
CA LEU A 49 17.46 6.39 1.41
C LEU A 49 18.80 7.14 1.52
N ARG A 50 19.01 8.17 0.69
CA ARG A 50 20.19 9.06 0.81
C ARG A 50 20.23 9.83 2.13
N ALA A 51 19.07 10.08 2.72
CA ALA A 51 18.93 10.67 4.05
C ALA A 51 18.94 9.63 5.19
N TRP A 52 19.44 8.41 4.90
CA TRP A 52 19.58 7.31 5.85
C TRP A 52 18.27 6.77 6.43
N ALA A 53 17.16 6.90 5.72
CA ALA A 53 15.92 6.23 6.08
C ALA A 53 16.12 4.70 6.08
N THR A 54 15.70 4.05 7.16
CA THR A 54 15.72 2.59 7.28
C THR A 54 14.35 2.05 7.63
N PRO A 55 14.00 0.81 7.22
CA PRO A 55 12.70 0.25 7.53
C PRO A 55 12.36 0.26 9.03
N PRO A 56 13.25 -0.11 9.97
CA PRO A 56 12.96 0.01 11.40
C PRO A 56 12.68 1.44 11.85
N ALA A 57 13.48 2.41 11.39
CA ALA A 57 13.27 3.81 11.79
C ALA A 57 11.94 4.37 11.29
N ILE A 58 11.52 4.02 10.06
CA ILE A 58 10.21 4.42 9.56
C ILE A 58 9.10 3.77 10.38
N VAL A 59 9.17 2.46 10.63
CA VAL A 59 8.16 1.74 11.42
C VAL A 59 8.07 2.32 12.84
N ASP A 60 9.20 2.57 13.50
CA ASP A 60 9.20 3.15 14.85
C ASP A 60 8.58 4.55 14.88
N ALA A 61 8.84 5.38 13.88
CA ALA A 61 8.27 6.71 13.79
C ALA A 61 6.73 6.73 13.62
N LEU A 62 6.14 5.66 13.08
CA LEU A 62 4.67 5.56 12.96
C LEU A 62 3.94 5.53 14.31
N ALA A 63 4.63 5.12 15.39
CA ALA A 63 4.05 5.07 16.73
C ALA A 63 3.69 6.44 17.31
N ASP A 64 4.39 7.48 16.88
CA ASP A 64 4.30 8.82 17.45
C ASP A 64 3.36 9.75 16.62
N LEU A 65 2.77 9.25 15.53
CA LEU A 65 1.91 10.06 14.65
C LEU A 65 0.51 10.25 15.26
N ASP A 66 0.07 11.48 15.31
CA ASP A 66 -1.33 11.81 15.66
C ASP A 66 -2.20 11.76 14.39
N THR A 67 -2.83 10.62 14.17
CA THR A 67 -3.75 10.42 13.04
C THR A 67 -5.22 10.63 13.39
N GLY A 68 -5.53 10.97 14.65
CA GLY A 68 -6.93 11.08 15.10
C GLY A 68 -7.73 9.78 14.95
N GLY A 69 -7.06 8.64 14.89
CA GLY A 69 -7.68 7.32 14.71
C GLY A 69 -7.80 6.86 13.25
N VAL A 70 -7.33 7.64 12.28
CA VAL A 70 -7.23 7.20 10.87
C VAL A 70 -6.20 6.07 10.76
N PRO A 71 -6.57 4.90 10.20
CA PRO A 71 -5.67 3.75 10.13
C PRO A 71 -4.49 4.02 9.19
N LEU A 72 -3.30 3.63 9.65
CA LEU A 72 -2.08 3.61 8.86
C LEU A 72 -1.87 2.24 8.23
N VAL A 73 -1.40 2.23 6.99
CA VAL A 73 -1.05 1.03 6.23
C VAL A 73 0.37 1.16 5.72
N ALA A 74 1.22 0.19 6.03
CA ALA A 74 2.59 0.18 5.54
C ALA A 74 2.65 -0.40 4.12
N MET A 75 3.25 0.32 3.18
CA MET A 75 3.54 -0.20 1.85
C MET A 75 5.05 -0.43 1.72
N THR A 76 5.44 -1.65 1.35
CA THR A 76 6.85 -2.00 1.19
C THR A 76 7.03 -3.19 0.25
N TYR A 77 8.26 -3.38 -0.24
CA TYR A 77 8.61 -4.50 -1.10
C TYR A 77 8.92 -5.77 -0.29
N TYR A 78 8.69 -6.92 -0.90
CA TYR A 78 8.82 -8.21 -0.23
C TYR A 78 10.26 -8.48 0.28
N ASN A 79 11.26 -7.97 -0.40
CA ASN A 79 12.65 -8.08 0.09
C ASN A 79 12.81 -7.51 1.51
N VAL A 80 12.17 -6.38 1.82
CA VAL A 80 12.22 -5.76 3.16
C VAL A 80 11.56 -6.70 4.19
N VAL A 81 10.38 -7.23 3.88
CA VAL A 81 9.65 -8.17 4.74
C VAL A 81 10.48 -9.44 4.97
N PHE A 82 10.99 -10.03 3.88
CA PHE A 82 11.76 -11.27 3.92
C PHE A 82 13.06 -11.12 4.74
N ARG A 83 13.79 -10.03 4.53
CA ARG A 83 15.06 -9.76 5.23
C ARG A 83 14.87 -9.52 6.73
N GLN A 84 13.76 -8.94 7.13
CA GLN A 84 13.42 -8.76 8.54
C GLN A 84 12.86 -10.03 9.19
N GLY A 85 12.27 -10.92 8.39
CA GLY A 85 11.51 -12.09 8.82
C GLY A 85 10.05 -11.74 9.03
N HIS A 86 9.16 -12.59 8.50
CA HIS A 86 7.71 -12.34 8.43
C HIS A 86 7.11 -12.00 9.80
N GLU A 87 7.36 -12.85 10.81
CA GLU A 87 6.80 -12.70 12.15
C GLU A 87 7.32 -11.44 12.85
N ARG A 88 8.63 -11.16 12.70
CA ARG A 88 9.23 -9.96 13.32
C ARG A 88 8.72 -8.68 12.71
N PHE A 89 8.56 -8.67 11.37
CA PHE A 89 8.04 -7.49 10.68
C PHE A 89 6.56 -7.27 11.01
N ALA A 90 5.73 -8.33 10.99
CA ALA A 90 4.33 -8.24 11.37
C ALA A 90 4.15 -7.77 12.82
N ALA A 91 4.93 -8.32 13.75
CA ALA A 91 4.92 -7.89 15.16
C ALA A 91 5.37 -6.43 15.33
N ALA A 92 6.36 -5.96 14.54
CA ALA A 92 6.79 -4.58 14.58
C ALA A 92 5.69 -3.61 14.12
N LEU A 93 4.98 -3.95 13.03
CA LEU A 93 3.84 -3.17 12.55
C LEU A 93 2.69 -3.13 13.57
N ALA A 94 2.34 -4.28 14.14
CA ALA A 94 1.29 -4.37 15.16
C ALA A 94 1.63 -3.55 16.42
N ARG A 95 2.89 -3.60 16.86
CA ARG A 95 3.37 -2.85 18.05
C ARG A 95 3.17 -1.35 17.93
N VAL A 96 3.28 -0.81 16.73
CA VAL A 96 3.12 0.63 16.46
C VAL A 96 1.71 0.99 15.97
N GLY A 97 0.75 0.04 16.02
CA GLY A 97 -0.64 0.30 15.68
C GLY A 97 -0.93 0.39 14.19
N VAL A 98 -0.04 -0.09 13.32
CA VAL A 98 -0.29 -0.15 11.87
C VAL A 98 -1.37 -1.18 11.59
N ALA A 99 -2.44 -0.75 10.93
CA ALA A 99 -3.62 -1.57 10.68
C ALA A 99 -3.43 -2.64 9.60
N GLY A 100 -2.57 -2.37 8.61
CA GLY A 100 -2.39 -3.27 7.49
C GLY A 100 -1.07 -3.06 6.74
N ALA A 101 -0.81 -3.96 5.79
CA ALA A 101 0.36 -3.88 4.92
C ALA A 101 0.01 -4.20 3.47
N ILE A 102 0.66 -3.49 2.55
CA ILE A 102 0.65 -3.72 1.11
C ILE A 102 2.05 -4.13 0.69
N VAL A 103 2.17 -5.30 0.06
CA VAL A 103 3.43 -5.81 -0.51
C VAL A 103 3.20 -6.06 -1.99
N PRO A 104 3.43 -5.04 -2.85
CA PRO A 104 2.95 -5.03 -4.23
C PRO A 104 3.62 -6.05 -5.14
N ASP A 105 4.84 -6.46 -4.83
CA ASP A 105 5.62 -7.45 -5.56
C ASP A 105 5.45 -8.89 -5.06
N LEU A 106 4.54 -9.12 -4.08
CA LEU A 106 4.29 -10.46 -3.53
C LEU A 106 3.01 -11.06 -4.15
N PRO A 107 3.13 -12.04 -5.06
CA PRO A 107 1.98 -12.62 -5.73
C PRO A 107 1.17 -13.55 -4.79
N LEU A 108 -0.10 -13.74 -5.15
CA LEU A 108 -1.04 -14.58 -4.38
C LEU A 108 -0.49 -15.99 -4.07
N GLU A 109 0.27 -16.57 -4.99
CA GLU A 109 0.84 -17.90 -4.84
C GLU A 109 1.93 -18.00 -3.78
N GLU A 110 2.63 -16.88 -3.52
CA GLU A 110 3.75 -16.79 -2.60
C GLU A 110 3.37 -16.11 -1.26
N VAL A 111 2.17 -15.54 -1.17
CA VAL A 111 1.77 -14.73 -0.02
C VAL A 111 1.63 -15.51 1.29
N GLY A 112 1.51 -16.86 1.22
CA GLY A 112 1.15 -17.71 2.35
C GLY A 112 1.94 -17.43 3.64
N PRO A 113 3.27 -17.52 3.66
CA PRO A 113 4.07 -17.31 4.88
C PRO A 113 3.91 -15.90 5.47
N TRP A 114 3.93 -14.87 4.63
CA TRP A 114 3.71 -13.49 5.06
C TRP A 114 2.30 -13.30 5.64
N ALA A 115 1.31 -13.80 4.93
CA ALA A 115 -0.08 -13.66 5.32
C ALA A 115 -0.39 -14.36 6.65
N ALA A 116 0.20 -15.54 6.90
CA ALA A 116 0.05 -16.24 8.16
C ALA A 116 0.65 -15.45 9.34
N ALA A 117 1.82 -14.85 9.15
CA ALA A 117 2.47 -14.02 10.16
C ALA A 117 1.68 -12.72 10.43
N ALA A 118 1.20 -12.06 9.39
CA ALA A 118 0.38 -10.85 9.51
C ALA A 118 -0.96 -11.14 10.20
N ASP A 119 -1.66 -12.22 9.81
CA ASP A 119 -2.90 -12.65 10.45
C ASP A 119 -2.70 -12.91 11.96
N ALA A 120 -1.61 -13.60 12.33
CA ALA A 120 -1.28 -13.89 13.73
C ALA A 120 -0.98 -12.60 14.54
N ALA A 121 -0.45 -11.58 13.91
CA ALA A 121 -0.16 -10.29 14.53
C ALA A 121 -1.34 -9.30 14.50
N GLY A 122 -2.44 -9.64 13.82
CA GLY A 122 -3.58 -8.74 13.64
C GLY A 122 -3.35 -7.63 12.63
N VAL A 123 -2.39 -7.79 11.71
CA VAL A 123 -2.10 -6.86 10.62
C VAL A 123 -2.83 -7.30 9.36
N GLU A 124 -3.66 -6.44 8.78
CA GLU A 124 -4.41 -6.75 7.57
C GLU A 124 -3.47 -6.84 6.35
N THR A 125 -3.70 -7.86 5.49
CA THR A 125 -2.92 -8.04 4.25
C THR A 125 -3.73 -7.61 3.04
N VAL A 126 -3.46 -6.42 2.52
CA VAL A 126 -4.11 -5.88 1.33
C VAL A 126 -3.42 -6.43 0.08
N LEU A 127 -4.16 -7.12 -0.77
CA LEU A 127 -3.62 -7.71 -1.99
C LEU A 127 -3.98 -6.88 -3.22
N LEU A 128 -3.04 -6.87 -4.18
CA LEU A 128 -3.21 -6.21 -5.46
C LEU A 128 -3.93 -7.12 -6.47
N ALA A 129 -4.88 -6.54 -7.16
CA ALA A 129 -5.61 -7.17 -8.25
C ALA A 129 -5.30 -6.45 -9.57
N ALA A 130 -4.54 -7.10 -10.44
CA ALA A 130 -4.13 -6.54 -11.73
C ALA A 130 -5.24 -6.68 -12.79
N PRO A 131 -5.36 -5.76 -13.77
CA PRO A 131 -6.34 -5.86 -14.86
C PRO A 131 -6.19 -7.11 -15.71
N THR A 132 -4.97 -7.64 -15.78
CA THR A 132 -4.63 -8.87 -16.52
C THR A 132 -5.01 -10.16 -15.80
N ALA A 133 -5.45 -10.08 -14.53
CA ALA A 133 -5.86 -11.26 -13.78
C ALA A 133 -7.17 -11.85 -14.35
N SER A 134 -7.26 -13.19 -14.44
CA SER A 134 -8.51 -13.88 -14.77
C SER A 134 -9.54 -13.67 -13.65
N ASP A 135 -10.82 -13.84 -13.97
CA ASP A 135 -11.89 -13.68 -12.98
C ASP A 135 -11.77 -14.70 -11.84
N GLU A 136 -11.37 -15.93 -12.12
CA GLU A 136 -11.06 -16.93 -11.10
C GLU A 136 -9.94 -16.48 -10.15
N ARG A 137 -8.90 -15.84 -10.69
CA ARG A 137 -7.81 -15.28 -9.89
C ARG A 137 -8.29 -14.12 -9.04
N LEU A 138 -9.15 -13.26 -9.57
CA LEU A 138 -9.75 -12.14 -8.81
C LEU A 138 -10.55 -12.66 -7.60
N VAL A 139 -11.35 -13.71 -7.77
CA VAL A 139 -12.06 -14.34 -6.65
C VAL A 139 -11.10 -14.81 -5.55
N ARG A 140 -9.99 -15.46 -5.91
CA ARG A 140 -8.98 -15.92 -4.96
C ARG A 140 -8.26 -14.76 -4.25
N ILE A 141 -7.91 -13.71 -4.99
CA ILE A 141 -7.31 -12.48 -4.43
C ILE A 141 -8.27 -11.84 -3.45
N CYS A 142 -9.53 -11.64 -3.84
CA CYS A 142 -10.55 -11.06 -2.99
C CYS A 142 -10.80 -11.90 -1.72
N ALA A 143 -10.84 -13.21 -1.84
CA ALA A 143 -11.01 -14.11 -0.70
C ALA A 143 -9.86 -13.99 0.32
N ARG A 144 -8.62 -13.88 -0.18
CA ARG A 144 -7.43 -13.82 0.69
C ARG A 144 -7.13 -12.41 1.21
N SER A 145 -7.46 -11.37 0.45
CA SER A 145 -7.20 -9.99 0.87
C SER A 145 -7.91 -9.66 2.19
N ARG A 146 -7.27 -8.87 3.06
CA ARG A 146 -7.80 -8.40 4.32
C ARG A 146 -7.86 -6.87 4.29
N GLY A 147 -8.77 -6.28 5.07
CA GLY A 147 -9.05 -4.85 5.02
C GLY A 147 -9.79 -4.46 3.73
N TRP A 148 -9.08 -4.29 2.64
CA TRP A 148 -9.65 -4.00 1.32
C TRP A 148 -8.94 -4.77 0.21
N VAL A 149 -9.40 -4.61 -1.04
CA VAL A 149 -8.71 -5.10 -2.24
C VAL A 149 -8.17 -3.90 -3.01
N TYR A 150 -6.88 -3.94 -3.35
CA TYR A 150 -6.25 -2.89 -4.14
C TYR A 150 -6.37 -3.20 -5.64
N GLY A 151 -7.28 -2.52 -6.33
CA GLY A 151 -7.40 -2.60 -7.79
C GLY A 151 -6.29 -1.79 -8.45
N VAL A 152 -5.43 -2.45 -9.20
CA VAL A 152 -4.44 -1.75 -10.03
C VAL A 152 -5.16 -1.19 -11.25
N GLY A 153 -4.97 0.10 -11.55
CA GLY A 153 -5.52 0.74 -12.73
C GLY A 153 -4.85 0.26 -14.00
N LEU A 154 -4.13 1.13 -14.73
CA LEU A 154 -3.32 0.71 -15.88
C LEU A 154 -1.94 0.23 -15.44
N LEU A 155 -1.50 -0.89 -16.03
CA LEU A 155 -0.11 -1.32 -16.01
C LEU A 155 0.62 -0.57 -17.13
N GLY A 156 1.19 0.61 -16.82
CA GLY A 156 1.97 1.37 -17.81
C GLY A 156 2.03 2.87 -17.54
N VAL A 157 3.11 3.47 -17.93
CA VAL A 157 3.54 4.82 -17.51
C VAL A 157 2.92 5.98 -18.31
N THR A 158 2.11 5.75 -19.35
CA THR A 158 1.61 6.84 -20.22
C THR A 158 0.30 6.45 -20.90
N GLY A 159 -0.81 6.67 -20.21
CA GLY A 159 -2.14 6.71 -20.84
C GLY A 159 -2.75 8.10 -20.66
N GLU A 160 -3.61 8.51 -21.58
CA GLU A 160 -4.41 9.70 -21.38
C GLU A 160 -5.28 9.57 -20.12
N ARG A 161 -5.50 10.66 -19.38
CA ARG A 161 -6.26 10.68 -18.10
C ARG A 161 -7.64 10.03 -18.20
N SER A 162 -8.28 10.11 -19.37
CA SER A 162 -9.57 9.47 -19.65
C SER A 162 -9.50 7.93 -19.70
N GLU A 163 -8.41 7.37 -20.22
CA GLU A 163 -8.19 5.92 -20.29
C GLU A 163 -7.88 5.34 -18.92
N LEU A 164 -7.12 6.07 -18.09
CA LEU A 164 -6.86 5.72 -16.69
C LEU A 164 -8.16 5.60 -15.88
N ALA A 165 -9.04 6.61 -16.00
CA ALA A 165 -10.33 6.60 -15.30
C ALA A 165 -11.23 5.44 -15.77
N ALA A 166 -11.25 5.14 -17.09
CA ALA A 166 -12.06 4.05 -17.64
C ALA A 166 -11.55 2.67 -17.17
N SER A 167 -10.24 2.44 -17.15
CA SER A 167 -9.64 1.19 -16.69
C SER A 167 -9.80 0.98 -15.19
N ALA A 168 -9.65 2.04 -14.40
CA ALA A 168 -9.90 2.02 -12.96
C ALA A 168 -11.35 1.65 -12.65
N LEU A 169 -12.30 2.26 -13.34
CA LEU A 169 -13.73 1.96 -13.17
C LEU A 169 -14.06 0.51 -13.60
N ALA A 170 -13.49 0.05 -14.70
CA ALA A 170 -13.66 -1.33 -15.15
C ALA A 170 -13.12 -2.34 -14.12
N MET A 171 -11.94 -2.07 -13.56
CA MET A 171 -11.35 -2.90 -12.52
C MET A 171 -12.17 -2.91 -11.24
N ALA A 172 -12.64 -1.74 -10.80
CA ALA A 172 -13.51 -1.62 -9.64
C ALA A 172 -14.81 -2.43 -9.81
N ARG A 173 -15.45 -2.36 -10.99
CA ARG A 173 -16.64 -3.15 -11.30
C ARG A 173 -16.38 -4.65 -11.28
N ARG A 174 -15.28 -5.12 -11.86
CA ARG A 174 -14.91 -6.54 -11.84
C ARG A 174 -14.73 -7.05 -10.41
N LEU A 175 -14.03 -6.27 -9.57
CA LEU A 175 -13.81 -6.62 -8.16
C LEU A 175 -15.11 -6.59 -7.37
N LYS A 176 -15.92 -5.54 -7.48
CA LYS A 176 -17.20 -5.45 -6.77
C LYS A 176 -18.22 -6.50 -7.19
N ALA A 177 -18.04 -7.14 -8.33
CA ALA A 177 -18.87 -8.29 -8.74
C ALA A 177 -18.55 -9.58 -7.95
N VAL A 178 -17.39 -9.64 -7.29
CA VAL A 178 -16.89 -10.87 -6.62
C VAL A 178 -16.54 -10.68 -5.14
N THR A 179 -16.69 -9.46 -4.60
CA THR A 179 -16.43 -9.19 -3.17
C THR A 179 -17.28 -8.04 -2.63
N ASP A 180 -17.69 -8.16 -1.36
CA ASP A 180 -18.32 -7.07 -0.60
C ASP A 180 -17.30 -6.18 0.11
N LYS A 181 -16.02 -6.56 0.13
CA LYS A 181 -14.94 -5.76 0.72
C LYS A 181 -14.84 -4.40 0.04
N PRO A 182 -14.32 -3.37 0.73
CA PRO A 182 -13.92 -2.12 0.07
C PRO A 182 -12.94 -2.42 -1.06
N VAL A 183 -13.11 -1.71 -2.18
CA VAL A 183 -12.21 -1.78 -3.34
C VAL A 183 -11.65 -0.38 -3.55
N LEU A 184 -10.34 -0.25 -3.38
CA LEU A 184 -9.63 0.98 -3.67
C LEU A 184 -8.87 0.80 -4.97
N VAL A 185 -8.86 1.84 -5.80
CA VAL A 185 -8.17 1.80 -7.09
C VAL A 185 -7.10 2.86 -7.10
N GLY A 186 -5.86 2.44 -7.37
CA GLY A 186 -4.75 3.35 -7.59
C GLY A 186 -4.94 4.08 -8.92
N VAL A 187 -5.25 5.36 -8.83
CA VAL A 187 -5.40 6.28 -9.97
C VAL A 187 -4.46 7.45 -9.79
N GLY A 188 -3.94 7.99 -10.90
CA GLY A 188 -3.07 9.16 -10.89
C GLY A 188 -3.87 10.43 -10.60
N VAL A 189 -4.34 10.61 -9.36
CA VAL A 189 -4.91 11.89 -8.89
C VAL A 189 -3.79 12.91 -8.83
N SER A 190 -3.90 13.98 -9.58
CA SER A 190 -2.86 15.01 -9.73
C SER A 190 -3.30 16.41 -9.34
N THR A 191 -4.60 16.62 -9.09
CA THR A 191 -5.14 17.92 -8.65
C THR A 191 -6.17 17.74 -7.54
N PRO A 192 -6.41 18.76 -6.71
CA PRO A 192 -7.43 18.70 -5.66
C PRO A 192 -8.83 18.40 -6.21
N GLU A 193 -9.16 18.89 -7.42
CA GLU A 193 -10.47 18.70 -8.05
C GLU A 193 -10.70 17.25 -8.52
N GLN A 194 -9.65 16.44 -8.58
CA GLN A 194 -9.70 15.02 -8.94
C GLN A 194 -9.87 14.10 -7.71
N ALA A 195 -9.62 14.61 -6.53
CA ALA A 195 -9.75 13.90 -5.27
C ALA A 195 -11.18 13.96 -4.76
#